data_ecf3f7f5918607a3bddb290607560814
#
_entry.id   ecf3f7f5918607a3bddb290607560814
#
_cell.length_a   1.000
_cell.length_b   1.000
_cell.length_c   1.000
_cell.angle_alpha   90.00
_cell.angle_beta   90.00
_cell.angle_gamma   90.00
#
_symmetry.space_group_name_H-M   'P 1'
#
loop_
_entity.id
_entity.type
_entity.pdbx_description
1 polymer ?
#
loop_
_entity_poly.entity_id
_entity_poly.type
_entity_poly.pdbx_seq_one_letter_code
_entity_poly.pdbx_strand_id
1 'polypeptide(L)'
;MKRTILGLLSLVCLLLIGCTQQKLDKSESLRDAYFQIAEKIVNKEEISSKYIKKLLNGYNYKKDEEFKIEGGNIDGSDYIQQPYTFTNGNESLNITHSNFNNEEQIHPLYTLNDKKGETNLSILIPDVEEVEISYMYTANRDNLKDHKDILEKLGNNQGKWSDVYIKVIDNVCSTNNMDIEDIKNLLGVEYSVNEYPYDEKSSLGLNVVEYIFETDDEMFMVQYVKEKDKIFNVFYNDKNTNTINTVVDNKLIDEKKNLHTGICTYVEDFDKQRELLDYENN
;
A
#
# COMPACT_ATOMS: atom_id res chain seq x y z
N MET A 1 22.96 33.21 -51.44
CA MET A 1 21.60 33.34 -50.80
C MET A 1 20.95 32.06 -50.32
N LYS A 2 21.18 30.86 -50.86
CA LYS A 2 20.54 29.61 -50.39
C LYS A 2 21.06 29.07 -49.03
N ARG A 3 22.30 29.39 -48.62
CA ARG A 3 22.89 28.92 -47.37
C ARG A 3 22.44 29.72 -46.14
N THR A 4 22.02 30.96 -46.29
CA THR A 4 21.53 31.79 -45.19
C THR A 4 20.10 31.45 -44.77
N ILE A 5 19.28 30.94 -45.69
CA ILE A 5 17.89 30.57 -45.42
C ILE A 5 17.83 29.26 -44.63
N LEU A 6 18.76 28.31 -44.86
CA LEU A 6 18.81 27.04 -44.12
C LEU A 6 19.21 27.28 -42.65
N GLY A 7 20.12 28.22 -42.40
CA GLY A 7 20.54 28.60 -41.04
C GLY A 7 19.44 29.27 -40.23
N LEU A 8 18.59 30.10 -40.88
CA LEU A 8 17.46 30.73 -40.21
C LEU A 8 16.33 29.72 -39.88
N LEU A 9 16.07 28.75 -40.77
CA LEU A 9 15.07 27.71 -40.50
C LEU A 9 15.48 26.78 -39.33
N SER A 10 16.75 26.43 -39.23
CA SER A 10 17.23 25.61 -38.12
C SER A 10 17.19 26.36 -36.77
N LEU A 11 17.43 27.67 -36.77
CA LEU A 11 17.32 28.51 -35.57
C LEU A 11 15.87 28.68 -35.10
N VAL A 12 14.94 28.82 -36.06
CA VAL A 12 13.49 28.89 -35.74
C VAL A 12 12.96 27.56 -35.23
N CYS A 13 13.42 26.42 -35.77
CA CYS A 13 13.07 25.10 -35.22
C CYS A 13 13.62 24.87 -33.80
N LEU A 14 14.85 25.37 -33.52
CA LEU A 14 15.43 25.30 -32.17
C LEU A 14 14.72 26.20 -31.17
N LEU A 15 14.19 27.34 -31.61
CA LEU A 15 13.39 28.25 -30.78
C LEU A 15 11.96 27.74 -30.56
N LEU A 16 11.43 26.86 -31.42
CA LEU A 16 10.11 26.24 -31.26
C LEU A 16 10.18 24.98 -30.37
N ILE A 17 11.35 24.36 -30.24
CA ILE A 17 11.57 23.24 -29.31
C ILE A 17 11.84 23.75 -27.88
N GLY A 18 12.14 25.01 -27.71
CA GLY A 18 12.61 25.59 -26.45
C GLY A 18 11.57 26.40 -25.67
N CYS A 19 10.29 26.13 -25.70
CA CYS A 19 9.31 26.69 -24.74
C CYS A 19 7.92 26.07 -24.91
N THR A 20 7.78 24.78 -24.91
CA THR A 20 6.61 24.21 -24.25
C THR A 20 6.92 24.20 -22.76
N GLN A 21 6.87 25.34 -22.09
CA GLN A 21 6.41 25.31 -20.70
C GLN A 21 5.05 24.63 -20.77
N GLN A 22 5.02 23.32 -20.49
CA GLN A 22 3.78 22.65 -20.20
C GLN A 22 3.11 23.53 -19.14
N LYS A 23 2.03 24.18 -19.56
CA LYS A 23 1.19 24.91 -18.63
C LYS A 23 0.70 23.86 -17.69
N LEU A 24 1.30 23.79 -16.51
CA LEU A 24 0.91 22.80 -15.51
C LEU A 24 -0.52 23.18 -15.15
N ASP A 25 -1.49 22.49 -15.67
CA ASP A 25 -2.87 22.68 -15.32
C ASP A 25 -3.15 22.00 -13.97
N LYS A 26 -4.18 22.46 -13.28
CA LYS A 26 -4.68 21.80 -12.09
C LYS A 26 -5.01 20.34 -12.45
N SER A 27 -4.69 19.41 -11.56
CA SER A 27 -5.08 18.01 -11.74
C SER A 27 -6.61 17.86 -11.76
N GLU A 28 -7.11 16.98 -12.61
CA GLU A 28 -8.55 16.72 -12.73
C GLU A 28 -9.09 15.98 -11.49
N SER A 29 -8.27 15.11 -10.87
CA SER A 29 -8.61 14.36 -9.67
C SER A 29 -7.43 14.25 -8.70
N LEU A 30 -7.66 13.82 -7.45
CA LEU A 30 -6.59 13.51 -6.51
C LEU A 30 -5.81 12.28 -6.95
N ARG A 31 -6.47 11.32 -7.60
CA ARG A 31 -5.85 10.19 -8.27
C ARG A 31 -4.81 10.63 -9.30
N ASP A 32 -5.18 11.51 -10.22
CA ASP A 32 -4.25 12.01 -11.25
C ASP A 32 -3.10 12.79 -10.64
N ALA A 33 -3.37 13.55 -9.57
CA ALA A 33 -2.34 14.26 -8.83
C ALA A 33 -1.33 13.29 -8.21
N TYR A 34 -1.82 12.19 -7.61
CA TYR A 34 -0.97 11.13 -7.07
C TYR A 34 -0.03 10.58 -8.13
N PHE A 35 -0.56 10.13 -9.29
CA PHE A 35 0.27 9.55 -10.34
C PHE A 35 1.28 10.55 -10.91
N GLN A 36 0.91 11.82 -11.10
CA GLN A 36 1.85 12.83 -11.57
C GLN A 36 3.01 13.09 -10.58
N ILE A 37 2.73 13.07 -9.28
CA ILE A 37 3.76 13.21 -8.25
C ILE A 37 4.62 11.95 -8.21
N ALA A 38 3.99 10.79 -8.20
CA ALA A 38 4.61 9.49 -8.12
C ALA A 38 5.58 9.24 -9.29
N GLU A 39 5.14 9.51 -10.52
CA GLU A 39 5.97 9.39 -11.72
C GLU A 39 7.22 10.30 -11.66
N LYS A 40 7.08 11.53 -11.13
CA LYS A 40 8.24 12.41 -10.94
C LYS A 40 9.23 11.86 -9.93
N ILE A 41 8.76 11.28 -8.83
CA ILE A 41 9.63 10.65 -7.83
C ILE A 41 10.43 9.51 -8.47
N VAL A 42 9.75 8.59 -9.17
CA VAL A 42 10.40 7.44 -9.83
C VAL A 42 11.42 7.91 -10.88
N ASN A 43 11.08 8.96 -11.62
CA ASN A 43 11.98 9.56 -12.63
C ASN A 43 13.09 10.43 -12.01
N LYS A 44 13.18 10.55 -10.68
CA LYS A 44 14.13 11.40 -9.96
C LYS A 44 14.05 12.87 -10.39
N GLU A 45 12.84 13.33 -10.74
CA GLU A 45 12.59 14.74 -11.11
C GLU A 45 12.34 15.58 -9.87
N GLU A 46 12.79 16.84 -9.90
CA GLU A 46 12.57 17.78 -8.80
C GLU A 46 11.07 18.08 -8.62
N ILE A 47 10.60 17.96 -7.38
CA ILE A 47 9.22 18.29 -6.99
C ILE A 47 9.25 19.47 -6.02
N SER A 48 8.94 20.66 -6.53
CA SER A 48 8.87 21.85 -5.68
C SER A 48 7.52 21.99 -4.98
N SER A 49 7.50 22.61 -3.81
CA SER A 49 6.25 22.97 -3.12
C SER A 49 5.32 23.84 -3.99
N LYS A 50 5.89 24.62 -4.93
CA LYS A 50 5.11 25.40 -5.91
C LYS A 50 4.41 24.50 -6.92
N TYR A 51 5.06 23.40 -7.34
CA TYR A 51 4.45 22.40 -8.22
C TYR A 51 3.24 21.75 -7.54
N ILE A 52 3.42 21.23 -6.32
CA ILE A 52 2.34 20.60 -5.53
C ILE A 52 1.17 21.56 -5.32
N LYS A 53 1.44 22.81 -4.88
CA LYS A 53 0.40 23.82 -4.68
C LYS A 53 -0.39 24.12 -5.96
N LYS A 54 0.25 24.12 -7.12
CA LYS A 54 -0.43 24.37 -8.39
C LYS A 54 -1.26 23.17 -8.84
N LEU A 55 -0.71 21.95 -8.71
CA LEU A 55 -1.35 20.70 -9.05
C LEU A 55 -2.63 20.47 -8.24
N LEU A 56 -2.57 20.78 -6.93
CA LEU A 56 -3.65 20.54 -5.97
C LEU A 56 -4.48 21.81 -5.68
N ASN A 57 -4.36 22.85 -6.52
CA ASN A 57 -5.10 24.10 -6.33
C ASN A 57 -6.62 23.87 -6.40
N GLY A 58 -7.33 24.30 -5.35
CA GLY A 58 -8.79 24.21 -5.25
C GLY A 58 -9.32 22.93 -4.59
N TYR A 59 -8.45 22.02 -4.19
CA TYR A 59 -8.85 20.95 -3.24
C TYR A 59 -8.83 21.46 -1.82
N ASN A 60 -9.74 20.96 -0.98
CA ASN A 60 -9.70 21.19 0.46
C ASN A 60 -8.46 20.49 1.03
N TYR A 61 -7.75 21.18 1.92
CA TYR A 61 -6.59 20.56 2.54
C TYR A 61 -6.52 20.89 4.03
N LYS A 62 -5.91 20.00 4.77
CA LYS A 62 -5.56 20.15 6.18
C LYS A 62 -4.05 19.96 6.32
N LYS A 63 -3.39 20.85 7.03
CA LYS A 63 -2.06 20.62 7.54
C LYS A 63 -2.19 19.79 8.82
N ASP A 64 -1.66 18.59 8.82
CA ASP A 64 -1.68 17.68 9.97
C ASP A 64 -0.58 18.02 10.98
N GLU A 65 -0.59 17.37 12.13
CA GLU A 65 0.45 17.58 13.13
C GLU A 65 1.80 17.12 12.63
N GLU A 66 2.81 17.92 12.93
CA GLU A 66 4.19 17.58 12.62
C GLU A 66 4.67 16.44 13.52
N PHE A 67 5.28 15.44 12.92
CA PHE A 67 5.96 14.37 13.64
C PHE A 67 7.46 14.64 13.66
N LYS A 68 8.06 14.58 14.86
CA LYS A 68 9.47 14.88 15.07
C LYS A 68 10.13 13.79 15.90
N ILE A 69 11.32 13.35 15.45
CA ILE A 69 12.23 12.49 16.20
C ILE A 69 13.52 13.29 16.44
N GLU A 70 13.80 13.61 17.70
CA GLU A 70 15.01 14.33 18.07
C GLU A 70 16.26 13.46 17.80
N GLY A 71 17.23 14.01 17.06
CA GLY A 71 18.41 13.28 16.66
C GLY A 71 18.16 12.09 15.72
N GLY A 72 17.03 12.08 15.02
CA GLY A 72 16.61 10.96 14.19
C GLY A 72 17.39 10.79 12.88
N ASN A 73 18.17 11.78 12.47
CA ASN A 73 19.04 11.70 11.30
C ASN A 73 20.46 11.21 11.67
N ILE A 74 21.20 10.67 10.71
CA ILE A 74 22.56 10.11 10.91
C ILE A 74 23.53 11.15 11.46
N ASP A 75 23.38 12.42 11.09
CA ASP A 75 24.20 13.54 11.56
C ASP A 75 23.80 14.08 12.94
N GLY A 76 22.77 13.48 13.56
CA GLY A 76 22.22 13.88 14.85
C GLY A 76 21.25 15.07 14.78
N SER A 77 20.90 15.55 13.59
CA SER A 77 19.81 16.51 13.42
C SER A 77 18.44 15.84 13.60
N ASP A 78 17.42 16.67 13.81
CA ASP A 78 16.07 16.16 14.01
C ASP A 78 15.47 15.65 12.68
N TYR A 79 14.89 14.44 12.74
CA TYR A 79 14.03 13.96 11.66
C TYR A 79 12.63 14.56 11.82
N ILE A 80 12.12 15.21 10.78
CA ILE A 80 10.83 15.89 10.80
C ILE A 80 9.97 15.38 9.64
N GLN A 81 8.71 15.09 9.93
CA GLN A 81 7.69 14.80 8.93
C GLN A 81 6.55 15.80 9.05
N GLN A 82 6.17 16.43 7.96
CA GLN A 82 5.04 17.33 7.89
C GLN A 82 4.04 16.83 6.85
N PRO A 83 2.95 16.18 7.29
CA PRO A 83 1.90 15.72 6.39
C PRO A 83 0.90 16.83 6.04
N TYR A 84 0.37 16.75 4.81
CA TYR A 84 -0.73 17.57 4.29
C TYR A 84 -1.76 16.66 3.63
N THR A 85 -2.99 16.66 4.13
CA THR A 85 -4.07 15.83 3.59
C THR A 85 -5.01 16.65 2.74
N PHE A 86 -5.15 16.27 1.49
CA PHE A 86 -6.11 16.82 0.53
C PHE A 86 -7.29 15.86 0.39
N THR A 87 -8.52 16.39 0.30
CA THR A 87 -9.72 15.55 0.27
C THR A 87 -10.68 15.99 -0.83
N ASN A 88 -11.36 14.99 -1.44
CA ASN A 88 -12.42 15.20 -2.42
C ASN A 88 -13.40 14.01 -2.37
N GLY A 89 -14.54 14.17 -1.69
CA GLY A 89 -15.50 13.09 -1.51
C GLY A 89 -14.91 11.92 -0.72
N ASN A 90 -14.81 10.77 -1.37
CA ASN A 90 -14.25 9.54 -0.81
C ASN A 90 -12.76 9.33 -1.13
N GLU A 91 -12.14 10.27 -1.82
CA GLU A 91 -10.71 10.27 -2.12
C GLU A 91 -9.94 11.16 -1.14
N SER A 92 -8.74 10.74 -0.79
CA SER A 92 -7.76 11.60 -0.13
C SER A 92 -6.37 11.39 -0.71
N LEU A 93 -5.57 12.45 -0.68
CA LEU A 93 -4.16 12.41 -1.04
C LEU A 93 -3.38 13.04 0.11
N ASN A 94 -2.59 12.24 0.79
CA ASN A 94 -1.65 12.70 1.79
C ASN A 94 -0.29 12.93 1.13
N ILE A 95 0.27 14.11 1.34
CA ILE A 95 1.62 14.46 0.92
C ILE A 95 2.43 14.72 2.16
N THR A 96 3.33 13.82 2.48
CA THR A 96 4.26 13.99 3.61
C THR A 96 5.59 14.52 3.11
N HIS A 97 5.98 15.68 3.61
CA HIS A 97 7.34 16.20 3.47
C HIS A 97 8.17 15.73 4.65
N SER A 98 9.32 15.15 4.38
CA SER A 98 10.26 14.75 5.41
C SER A 98 11.67 15.23 5.08
N ASN A 99 12.52 15.39 6.12
CA ASN A 99 13.94 15.66 5.98
C ASN A 99 14.73 14.44 6.48
N PHE A 100 14.97 13.50 5.65
CA PHE A 100 15.77 12.33 6.01
C PHE A 100 17.22 12.53 5.57
N ASN A 101 18.17 12.47 6.53
CA ASN A 101 19.60 12.66 6.28
C ASN A 101 19.95 13.95 5.50
N ASN A 102 19.27 15.06 5.85
CA ASN A 102 19.37 16.36 5.18
C ASN A 102 18.86 16.41 3.73
N GLU A 103 18.16 15.37 3.29
CA GLU A 103 17.46 15.35 2.01
C GLU A 103 15.95 15.57 2.21
N GLU A 104 15.41 16.51 1.46
CA GLU A 104 13.95 16.68 1.44
C GLU A 104 13.32 15.56 0.61
N GLN A 105 12.46 14.78 1.25
CA GLN A 105 11.72 13.68 0.61
C GLN A 105 10.22 13.98 0.62
N ILE A 106 9.54 13.51 -0.41
CA ILE A 106 8.10 13.65 -0.59
C ILE A 106 7.50 12.26 -0.73
N HIS A 107 6.56 11.93 0.16
CA HIS A 107 5.88 10.65 0.18
C HIS A 107 4.38 10.86 -0.09
N PRO A 108 3.91 10.57 -1.31
CA PRO A 108 2.49 10.61 -1.62
C PRO A 108 1.81 9.31 -1.20
N LEU A 109 0.65 9.42 -0.55
CA LEU A 109 -0.26 8.33 -0.24
C LEU A 109 -1.66 8.71 -0.73
N TYR A 110 -2.13 8.03 -1.76
CA TYR A 110 -3.51 8.16 -2.22
C TYR A 110 -4.39 7.12 -1.56
N THR A 111 -5.55 7.52 -1.08
CA THR A 111 -6.54 6.66 -0.47
C THR A 111 -7.89 6.86 -1.15
N LEU A 112 -8.51 5.75 -1.55
CA LEU A 112 -9.90 5.69 -2.00
C LEU A 112 -10.70 4.88 -0.98
N ASN A 113 -11.75 5.50 -0.43
CA ASN A 113 -12.70 4.84 0.46
C ASN A 113 -14.02 4.67 -0.27
N ASP A 114 -14.42 3.44 -0.53
CA ASP A 114 -15.72 3.14 -1.10
C ASP A 114 -16.56 2.22 -0.19
N LYS A 115 -17.69 1.75 -0.69
CA LYS A 115 -18.56 0.86 0.08
C LYS A 115 -17.96 -0.54 0.25
N LYS A 116 -17.02 -0.92 -0.59
CA LYS A 116 -16.39 -2.24 -0.63
C LYS A 116 -15.20 -2.31 0.32
N GLY A 117 -14.45 -1.22 0.44
CA GLY A 117 -13.24 -1.20 1.24
C GLY A 117 -12.44 0.10 1.13
N GLU A 118 -11.18 0.01 1.43
CA GLU A 118 -10.20 1.08 1.33
C GLU A 118 -9.03 0.63 0.46
N THR A 119 -8.71 1.42 -0.54
CA THR A 119 -7.53 1.24 -1.39
C THR A 119 -6.51 2.32 -1.08
N ASN A 120 -5.28 1.90 -0.89
CA ASN A 120 -4.14 2.78 -0.70
C ASN A 120 -3.09 2.53 -1.78
N LEU A 121 -2.67 3.60 -2.44
CA LEU A 121 -1.54 3.61 -3.37
C LEU A 121 -0.41 4.43 -2.77
N SER A 122 0.78 3.86 -2.70
CA SER A 122 1.95 4.58 -2.21
C SER A 122 3.21 4.21 -2.98
N ILE A 123 4.25 5.00 -2.75
CA ILE A 123 5.60 4.70 -3.18
C ILE A 123 6.43 4.58 -1.91
N LEU A 124 7.16 3.49 -1.80
CA LEU A 124 8.18 3.31 -0.79
C LEU A 124 9.55 3.58 -1.43
N ILE A 125 10.37 4.31 -0.72
CA ILE A 125 11.75 4.58 -1.09
C ILE A 125 12.60 3.99 0.02
N PRO A 126 12.86 2.65 -0.02
CA PRO A 126 13.62 1.98 1.03
C PRO A 126 15.10 2.39 1.02
N ASP A 127 15.62 2.79 -0.13
CA ASP A 127 16.95 3.33 -0.31
C ASP A 127 16.96 4.33 -1.47
N VAL A 128 17.99 5.18 -1.55
CA VAL A 128 18.10 6.25 -2.57
C VAL A 128 18.09 5.71 -4.01
N GLU A 129 18.37 4.41 -4.19
CA GLU A 129 18.46 3.78 -5.51
C GLU A 129 17.21 2.99 -5.91
N GLU A 130 16.38 2.57 -4.96
CA GLU A 130 15.23 1.70 -5.23
C GLU A 130 13.91 2.39 -4.85
N VAL A 131 12.96 2.34 -5.79
CA VAL A 131 11.60 2.83 -5.56
C VAL A 131 10.64 1.65 -5.73
N GLU A 132 9.88 1.35 -4.69
CA GLU A 132 8.87 0.31 -4.72
C GLU A 132 7.48 0.93 -4.87
N ILE A 133 6.74 0.50 -5.87
CA ILE A 133 5.37 0.95 -6.14
C ILE A 133 4.43 0.00 -5.41
N SER A 134 3.71 0.51 -4.41
CA SER A 134 2.89 -0.30 -3.52
C SER A 134 1.40 -0.09 -3.79
N TYR A 135 0.66 -1.18 -3.73
CA TYR A 135 -0.79 -1.25 -3.75
C TYR A 135 -1.27 -1.97 -2.50
N MET A 136 -2.23 -1.40 -1.79
CA MET A 136 -2.87 -2.02 -0.64
C MET A 136 -4.38 -1.90 -0.77
N TYR A 137 -5.07 -3.00 -0.57
CA TYR A 137 -6.52 -3.07 -0.50
C TYR A 137 -6.97 -3.68 0.82
N THR A 138 -7.94 -3.07 1.48
CA THR A 138 -8.55 -3.59 2.69
C THR A 138 -10.06 -3.66 2.50
N ALA A 139 -10.61 -4.86 2.55
CA ALA A 139 -12.05 -5.09 2.46
C ALA A 139 -12.64 -5.47 3.81
N ASN A 140 -13.91 -5.20 4.01
CA ASN A 140 -14.69 -5.78 5.09
C ASN A 140 -15.25 -7.16 4.69
N ARG A 141 -15.87 -7.87 5.64
CA ARG A 141 -16.37 -9.25 5.44
C ARG A 141 -17.28 -9.39 4.22
N ASP A 142 -18.12 -8.40 3.96
CA ASP A 142 -19.13 -8.47 2.91
C ASP A 142 -18.50 -8.41 1.50
N ASN A 143 -17.25 -7.96 1.42
CA ASN A 143 -16.49 -7.77 0.18
C ASN A 143 -15.40 -8.83 -0.03
N LEU A 144 -15.50 -9.99 0.63
CA LEU A 144 -14.50 -11.07 0.48
C LEU A 144 -14.34 -11.54 -0.98
N LYS A 145 -15.39 -11.41 -1.80
CA LYS A 145 -15.30 -11.73 -3.22
C LYS A 145 -14.31 -10.81 -3.93
N ASP A 146 -14.37 -9.50 -3.66
CA ASP A 146 -13.47 -8.53 -4.27
C ASP A 146 -12.01 -8.81 -3.89
N HIS A 147 -11.75 -9.23 -2.63
CA HIS A 147 -10.43 -9.68 -2.21
C HIS A 147 -9.90 -10.85 -3.06
N LYS A 148 -10.73 -11.85 -3.32
CA LYS A 148 -10.35 -13.00 -4.18
C LYS A 148 -10.11 -12.59 -5.62
N ASP A 149 -10.99 -11.75 -6.16
CA ASP A 149 -10.88 -11.26 -7.53
C ASP A 149 -9.61 -10.41 -7.74
N ILE A 150 -9.19 -9.65 -6.73
CA ILE A 150 -7.93 -8.89 -6.75
C ILE A 150 -6.74 -9.83 -6.71
N LEU A 151 -6.75 -10.85 -5.84
CA LEU A 151 -5.69 -11.87 -5.79
C LEU A 151 -5.52 -12.57 -7.15
N GLU A 152 -6.63 -12.90 -7.82
CA GLU A 152 -6.61 -13.50 -9.14
C GLU A 152 -5.98 -12.57 -10.19
N LYS A 153 -6.34 -11.28 -10.15
CA LYS A 153 -5.78 -10.26 -11.05
C LYS A 153 -4.30 -9.98 -10.83
N LEU A 154 -3.83 -10.09 -9.61
CA LEU A 154 -2.41 -9.98 -9.29
C LEU A 154 -1.60 -11.17 -9.81
N GLY A 155 -2.28 -12.23 -10.28
CA GLY A 155 -1.60 -13.47 -10.70
C GLY A 155 -1.08 -14.30 -9.52
N ASN A 156 -1.47 -13.97 -8.30
CA ASN A 156 -0.97 -14.55 -7.06
C ASN A 156 -1.64 -15.87 -6.66
N ASN A 157 -2.45 -16.45 -7.55
CA ASN A 157 -3.05 -17.78 -7.39
C ASN A 157 -2.09 -18.91 -7.79
N GLN A 158 -0.81 -18.62 -7.97
CA GLN A 158 0.17 -19.59 -8.45
C GLN A 158 0.99 -20.25 -7.33
N GLY A 159 0.99 -19.67 -6.14
CA GLY A 159 1.63 -20.26 -4.97
C GLY A 159 0.93 -21.57 -4.58
N LYS A 160 1.70 -22.55 -4.15
CA LYS A 160 1.21 -23.87 -3.73
C LYS A 160 0.18 -23.76 -2.59
N TRP A 161 0.30 -22.75 -1.74
CA TRP A 161 -0.56 -22.50 -0.59
C TRP A 161 -1.66 -21.44 -0.81
N SER A 162 -1.73 -20.84 -1.99
CA SER A 162 -2.76 -19.87 -2.33
C SER A 162 -4.18 -20.45 -2.17
N ASP A 163 -4.41 -21.67 -2.68
CA ASP A 163 -5.71 -22.35 -2.53
C ASP A 163 -6.02 -22.67 -1.07
N VAL A 164 -5.00 -23.01 -0.28
CA VAL A 164 -5.14 -23.25 1.17
C VAL A 164 -5.53 -21.93 1.84
N TYR A 165 -4.86 -20.83 1.50
CA TYR A 165 -5.18 -19.52 2.04
C TYR A 165 -6.65 -19.15 1.76
N ILE A 166 -7.11 -19.26 0.52
CA ILE A 166 -8.51 -18.99 0.14
C ILE A 166 -9.48 -19.83 0.94
N LYS A 167 -9.20 -21.12 1.12
CA LYS A 167 -10.05 -22.04 1.89
C LYS A 167 -10.11 -21.65 3.38
N VAL A 168 -8.99 -21.28 3.96
CA VAL A 168 -8.92 -20.85 5.36
C VAL A 168 -9.69 -19.54 5.58
N ILE A 169 -9.48 -18.54 4.73
CA ILE A 169 -10.18 -17.26 4.87
C ILE A 169 -11.70 -17.39 4.64
N ASP A 170 -12.14 -18.25 3.73
CA ASP A 170 -13.57 -18.55 3.55
C ASP A 170 -14.18 -19.11 4.82
N ASN A 171 -13.46 -20.00 5.50
CA ASN A 171 -13.92 -20.54 6.78
C ASN A 171 -13.94 -19.45 7.86
N VAL A 172 -12.84 -18.69 8.03
CA VAL A 172 -12.75 -17.61 9.03
C VAL A 172 -13.87 -16.58 8.81
N CYS A 173 -14.14 -16.19 7.56
CA CYS A 173 -15.17 -15.22 7.23
C CYS A 173 -16.60 -15.76 7.43
N SER A 174 -16.82 -17.06 7.29
CA SER A 174 -18.17 -17.66 7.39
C SER A 174 -18.50 -18.10 8.80
N THR A 175 -17.71 -19.03 9.35
CA THR A 175 -18.01 -19.74 10.61
C THR A 175 -16.90 -19.64 11.65
N ASN A 176 -15.66 -19.45 11.19
CA ASN A 176 -14.42 -19.50 11.97
C ASN A 176 -14.36 -20.73 12.89
N ASN A 177 -14.58 -21.92 12.32
CA ASN A 177 -14.60 -23.19 13.05
C ASN A 177 -13.57 -24.20 12.53
N MET A 178 -12.68 -23.82 11.62
CA MET A 178 -11.53 -24.62 11.20
C MET A 178 -10.53 -24.68 12.33
N ASP A 179 -10.08 -25.88 12.66
CA ASP A 179 -9.05 -26.04 13.67
C ASP A 179 -7.64 -26.01 13.07
N ILE A 180 -6.65 -25.91 13.93
CA ILE A 180 -5.26 -25.83 13.48
C ILE A 180 -4.75 -27.13 12.85
N GLU A 181 -5.29 -28.28 13.25
CA GLU A 181 -4.89 -29.56 12.68
C GLU A 181 -5.39 -29.72 11.24
N ASP A 182 -6.55 -29.15 10.92
CA ASP A 182 -7.01 -29.06 9.53
C ASP A 182 -6.03 -28.28 8.66
N ILE A 183 -5.54 -27.15 9.16
CA ILE A 183 -4.57 -26.31 8.44
C ILE A 183 -3.23 -27.02 8.28
N LYS A 184 -2.72 -27.65 9.33
CA LYS A 184 -1.49 -28.44 9.28
C LYS A 184 -1.57 -29.55 8.23
N ASN A 185 -2.70 -30.25 8.17
CA ASN A 185 -2.93 -31.31 7.19
C ASN A 185 -2.99 -30.75 5.74
N LEU A 186 -3.55 -29.56 5.56
CA LEU A 186 -3.63 -28.93 4.24
C LEU A 186 -2.27 -28.44 3.73
N LEU A 187 -1.44 -27.89 4.61
CA LEU A 187 -0.12 -27.37 4.26
C LEU A 187 0.93 -28.49 4.13
N GLY A 188 0.85 -29.52 4.99
CA GLY A 188 1.64 -30.75 4.89
C GLY A 188 3.16 -30.55 5.08
N VAL A 189 3.57 -29.52 5.82
CA VAL A 189 4.96 -29.20 6.12
C VAL A 189 5.19 -29.03 7.62
N GLU A 190 6.46 -29.00 8.02
CA GLU A 190 6.83 -28.67 9.39
C GLU A 190 6.49 -27.22 9.71
N TYR A 191 6.27 -26.93 10.99
CA TYR A 191 5.90 -25.59 11.47
C TYR A 191 6.63 -25.27 12.77
N SER A 192 6.78 -23.98 13.02
CA SER A 192 7.20 -23.45 14.32
C SER A 192 6.01 -22.89 15.09
N VAL A 193 6.16 -22.83 16.42
CA VAL A 193 5.10 -22.34 17.31
C VAL A 193 5.65 -21.28 18.24
N ASN A 194 4.98 -20.13 18.29
CA ASN A 194 5.24 -19.08 19.26
C ASN A 194 4.00 -18.90 20.14
N GLU A 195 4.19 -18.82 21.45
CA GLU A 195 3.11 -18.55 22.38
C GLU A 195 3.21 -17.12 22.93
N TYR A 196 2.13 -16.38 22.80
CA TYR A 196 1.99 -15.03 23.35
C TYR A 196 0.94 -15.07 24.45
N PRO A 197 1.35 -15.32 25.71
CA PRO A 197 0.41 -15.36 26.84
C PRO A 197 -0.21 -13.97 27.02
N TYR A 198 -1.42 -13.96 27.57
CA TYR A 198 -2.08 -12.72 27.95
C TYR A 198 -1.18 -11.91 28.90
N ASP A 199 -0.86 -10.72 28.49
CA ASP A 199 -0.26 -9.67 29.33
C ASP A 199 -1.24 -8.49 29.36
N GLU A 200 -1.58 -7.99 30.55
CA GLU A 200 -2.43 -6.78 30.71
C GLU A 200 -1.89 -5.57 29.91
N LYS A 201 -0.60 -5.60 29.55
CA LYS A 201 0.05 -4.59 28.70
C LYS A 201 -0.04 -4.93 27.22
N SER A 202 -0.44 -6.14 26.85
CA SER A 202 -0.60 -6.49 25.45
C SER A 202 -1.81 -5.78 24.87
N SER A 203 -1.64 -5.15 23.72
CA SER A 203 -2.72 -4.41 23.03
C SER A 203 -3.90 -5.31 22.62
N LEU A 204 -3.73 -6.62 22.60
CA LEU A 204 -4.73 -7.59 22.15
C LEU A 204 -5.62 -8.11 23.29
N GLY A 205 -5.11 -8.21 24.53
CA GLY A 205 -5.86 -8.74 25.65
C GLY A 205 -6.28 -10.22 25.49
N LEU A 206 -5.55 -11.02 24.72
CA LEU A 206 -5.85 -12.40 24.36
C LEU A 206 -4.60 -13.28 24.49
N ASN A 207 -4.79 -14.58 24.85
CA ASN A 207 -3.74 -15.58 24.70
C ASN A 207 -3.70 -16.08 23.26
N VAL A 208 -2.63 -15.75 22.56
CA VAL A 208 -2.48 -16.09 21.15
C VAL A 208 -1.38 -17.13 20.98
N VAL A 209 -1.65 -18.16 20.20
CA VAL A 209 -0.63 -19.09 19.69
C VAL A 209 -0.48 -18.84 18.20
N GLU A 210 0.75 -18.63 17.78
CA GLU A 210 1.13 -18.42 16.40
C GLU A 210 1.77 -19.69 15.85
N TYR A 211 1.26 -20.16 14.73
CA TYR A 211 1.79 -21.26 13.95
C TYR A 211 2.35 -20.72 12.66
N ILE A 212 3.63 -20.96 12.40
CA ILE A 212 4.33 -20.48 11.21
C ILE A 212 4.77 -21.68 10.38
N PHE A 213 4.28 -21.71 9.15
CA PHE A 213 4.65 -22.67 8.11
C PHE A 213 5.47 -21.90 7.07
N GLU A 214 6.64 -22.40 6.72
CA GLU A 214 7.54 -21.68 5.84
C GLU A 214 8.28 -22.61 4.89
N THR A 215 8.42 -22.15 3.65
CA THR A 215 9.28 -22.73 2.62
C THR A 215 10.18 -21.62 2.05
N ASP A 216 11.03 -21.97 1.10
CA ASP A 216 11.86 -20.97 0.40
C ASP A 216 10.99 -19.94 -0.31
N ASP A 217 9.83 -20.33 -0.84
CA ASP A 217 8.97 -19.52 -1.70
C ASP A 217 7.77 -18.90 -0.99
N GLU A 218 7.31 -19.49 0.12
CA GLU A 218 6.04 -19.13 0.74
C GLU A 218 6.13 -19.12 2.28
N MET A 219 5.34 -18.24 2.90
CA MET A 219 5.11 -18.24 4.34
C MET A 219 3.61 -18.19 4.64
N PHE A 220 3.15 -19.07 5.51
CA PHE A 220 1.78 -19.08 5.99
C PHE A 220 1.79 -19.03 7.52
N MET A 221 1.09 -18.07 8.10
CA MET A 221 1.02 -17.88 9.54
C MET A 221 -0.43 -17.86 10.00
N VAL A 222 -0.70 -18.54 11.10
CA VAL A 222 -2.02 -18.51 11.74
C VAL A 222 -1.85 -18.16 13.21
N GLN A 223 -2.56 -17.11 13.62
CA GLN A 223 -2.68 -16.76 15.03
C GLN A 223 -4.02 -17.24 15.58
N TYR A 224 -3.95 -18.03 16.61
CA TYR A 224 -5.08 -18.76 17.20
C TYR A 224 -5.31 -18.33 18.65
N VAL A 225 -6.56 -18.02 18.99
CA VAL A 225 -6.94 -17.63 20.36
C VAL A 225 -7.39 -18.86 21.12
N LYS A 226 -6.57 -19.32 22.06
CA LYS A 226 -6.80 -20.57 22.84
C LYS A 226 -8.15 -20.60 23.54
N GLU A 227 -8.53 -19.50 24.21
CA GLU A 227 -9.73 -19.46 25.03
C GLU A 227 -11.03 -19.50 24.21
N LYS A 228 -10.97 -19.07 22.97
CA LYS A 228 -12.12 -18.96 22.07
C LYS A 228 -12.21 -20.08 21.05
N ASP A 229 -11.14 -20.87 20.94
CA ASP A 229 -11.01 -21.92 19.92
C ASP A 229 -11.25 -21.35 18.50
N LYS A 230 -10.59 -20.23 18.20
CA LYS A 230 -10.83 -19.44 16.98
C LYS A 230 -9.55 -18.90 16.38
N ILE A 231 -9.52 -18.84 15.05
CA ILE A 231 -8.48 -18.15 14.29
C ILE A 231 -8.69 -16.64 14.41
N PHE A 232 -7.66 -15.96 14.89
CA PHE A 232 -7.65 -14.50 15.00
C PHE A 232 -7.10 -13.84 13.74
N ASN A 233 -5.97 -14.33 13.25
CA ASN A 233 -5.28 -13.78 12.11
C ASN A 233 -4.74 -14.90 11.21
N VAL A 234 -4.87 -14.71 9.91
CA VAL A 234 -4.24 -15.55 8.90
C VAL A 234 -3.40 -14.62 8.03
N PHE A 235 -2.15 -14.97 7.86
CA PHE A 235 -1.20 -14.27 7.04
C PHE A 235 -0.63 -15.24 6.01
N TYR A 236 -0.61 -14.80 4.75
CA TYR A 236 0.01 -15.55 3.66
C TYR A 236 0.90 -14.61 2.84
N ASN A 237 2.14 -15.01 2.66
CA ASN A 237 3.12 -14.30 1.85
C ASN A 237 3.64 -15.25 0.76
N ASP A 238 3.41 -14.88 -0.49
CA ASP A 238 4.11 -15.43 -1.64
C ASP A 238 5.36 -14.58 -1.88
N LYS A 239 6.53 -15.12 -1.53
CA LYS A 239 7.82 -14.42 -1.60
C LYS A 239 8.25 -14.13 -3.04
N ASN A 240 7.76 -14.90 -4.02
CA ASN A 240 8.08 -14.70 -5.43
C ASN A 240 7.38 -13.48 -6.01
N THR A 241 6.21 -13.14 -5.49
CA THR A 241 5.42 -11.99 -5.96
C THR A 241 5.45 -10.81 -5.00
N ASN A 242 6.18 -10.93 -3.87
CA ASN A 242 6.18 -9.94 -2.78
C ASN A 242 4.77 -9.54 -2.32
N THR A 243 3.83 -10.50 -2.35
CA THR A 243 2.44 -10.24 -2.00
C THR A 243 2.14 -10.77 -0.61
N ILE A 244 1.67 -9.86 0.23
CA ILE A 244 1.23 -10.14 1.59
C ILE A 244 -0.29 -10.09 1.63
N ASN A 245 -0.89 -11.17 2.10
CA ASN A 245 -2.32 -11.29 2.27
C ASN A 245 -2.62 -11.53 3.74
N THR A 246 -3.65 -10.88 4.27
CA THR A 246 -4.02 -11.04 5.66
C THR A 246 -5.53 -11.03 5.86
N VAL A 247 -5.99 -11.78 6.84
CA VAL A 247 -7.37 -11.73 7.34
C VAL A 247 -7.31 -11.66 8.86
N VAL A 248 -7.95 -10.66 9.44
CA VAL A 248 -7.98 -10.44 10.89
C VAL A 248 -9.41 -10.41 11.39
N ASP A 249 -9.77 -11.36 12.26
CA ASP A 249 -11.08 -11.37 12.92
C ASP A 249 -11.09 -10.49 14.18
N ASN A 250 -11.22 -9.19 13.97
CA ASN A 250 -11.25 -8.22 15.07
C ASN A 250 -12.44 -8.37 16.02
N LYS A 251 -13.48 -9.15 15.66
CA LYS A 251 -14.60 -9.47 16.57
C LYS A 251 -14.15 -10.29 17.78
N LEU A 252 -13.02 -10.99 17.68
CA LEU A 252 -12.44 -11.71 18.80
C LEU A 252 -11.88 -10.78 19.87
N ILE A 253 -11.52 -9.54 19.51
CA ILE A 253 -11.06 -8.51 20.44
C ILE A 253 -12.24 -7.66 20.92
N ASP A 254 -13.08 -7.21 19.98
CA ASP A 254 -14.22 -6.35 20.24
C ASP A 254 -15.37 -6.71 19.28
N GLU A 255 -16.48 -7.16 19.83
CA GLU A 255 -17.66 -7.62 19.04
C GLU A 255 -18.24 -6.54 18.11
N LYS A 256 -17.93 -5.26 18.36
CA LYS A 256 -18.35 -4.15 17.51
C LYS A 256 -17.43 -3.93 16.31
N LYS A 257 -16.26 -4.54 16.31
CA LYS A 257 -15.31 -4.43 15.20
C LYS A 257 -15.67 -5.42 14.09
N ASN A 258 -15.28 -5.08 12.88
CA ASN A 258 -15.46 -5.92 11.71
C ASN A 258 -14.25 -6.84 11.50
N LEU A 259 -14.48 -7.93 10.77
CA LEU A 259 -13.41 -8.70 10.17
C LEU A 259 -12.82 -7.86 9.02
N HIS A 260 -11.50 -7.86 8.91
CA HIS A 260 -10.78 -7.20 7.83
C HIS A 260 -10.01 -8.22 7.00
N THR A 261 -10.05 -8.05 5.70
CA THR A 261 -9.14 -8.72 4.76
C THR A 261 -8.25 -7.65 4.12
N GLY A 262 -6.99 -7.96 3.95
CA GLY A 262 -6.02 -7.03 3.38
C GLY A 262 -5.12 -7.72 2.36
N ILE A 263 -4.80 -6.98 1.31
CA ILE A 263 -3.75 -7.33 0.34
C ILE A 263 -2.78 -6.17 0.32
N CYS A 264 -1.49 -6.48 0.46
CA CYS A 264 -0.42 -5.53 0.24
C CYS A 264 0.58 -6.17 -0.72
N THR A 265 0.87 -5.50 -1.81
CA THR A 265 1.78 -6.01 -2.82
C THR A 265 2.60 -4.87 -3.43
N TYR A 266 3.77 -5.22 -3.94
CA TYR A 266 4.50 -4.36 -4.85
C TYR A 266 4.11 -4.71 -6.27
N VAL A 267 3.94 -3.69 -7.10
CA VAL A 267 3.57 -3.85 -8.51
C VAL A 267 4.71 -3.34 -9.39
N GLU A 268 4.81 -3.90 -10.59
CA GLU A 268 5.93 -3.62 -11.50
C GLU A 268 5.98 -2.16 -11.94
N ASP A 269 4.79 -1.54 -12.13
CA ASP A 269 4.68 -0.18 -12.64
C ASP A 269 3.35 0.49 -12.26
N PHE A 270 3.19 1.76 -12.65
CA PHE A 270 1.98 2.53 -12.43
C PHE A 270 0.80 2.08 -13.27
N ASP A 271 1.01 1.43 -14.40
CA ASP A 271 -0.09 0.92 -15.23
C ASP A 271 -0.78 -0.23 -14.53
N LYS A 272 -0.02 -1.10 -13.84
CA LYS A 272 -0.59 -2.13 -12.98
C LYS A 272 -1.34 -1.54 -11.78
N GLN A 273 -0.79 -0.50 -11.16
CA GLN A 273 -1.48 0.21 -10.08
C GLN A 273 -2.82 0.82 -10.54
N ARG A 274 -2.84 1.42 -11.74
CA ARG A 274 -4.07 1.96 -12.35
C ARG A 274 -5.07 0.87 -12.68
N GLU A 275 -4.62 -0.25 -13.27
CA GLU A 275 -5.47 -1.39 -13.61
C GLU A 275 -6.21 -1.92 -12.37
N LEU A 276 -5.51 -2.12 -11.26
CA LEU A 276 -6.08 -2.60 -10.02
C LEU A 276 -7.10 -1.60 -9.45
N LEU A 277 -6.77 -0.31 -9.43
CA LEU A 277 -7.67 0.73 -8.96
C LEU A 277 -8.93 0.87 -9.83
N ASP A 278 -8.81 0.74 -11.16
CA ASP A 278 -9.96 0.82 -12.08
C ASP A 278 -10.88 -0.39 -11.94
N TYR A 279 -10.34 -1.55 -11.58
CA TYR A 279 -11.14 -2.73 -11.32
C TYR A 279 -12.08 -2.54 -10.12
N GLU A 280 -11.62 -1.91 -9.07
CA GLU A 280 -12.41 -1.67 -7.86
C GLU A 280 -13.56 -0.69 -8.09
N ASN A 281 -13.39 0.24 -9.03
CA ASN A 281 -14.37 1.28 -9.36
C ASN A 281 -15.48 0.80 -10.30
N ASN A 282 -15.42 -0.41 -10.86
CA ASN A 282 -16.41 -1.02 -11.72
C ASN A 282 -17.20 -2.12 -11.00
#